data_4084f3f235f12a1cdd441430c9699425
#
_entry.id   4084f3f235f12a1cdd441430c9699425
#
_cell.length_a   1.000
_cell.length_b   1.000
_cell.length_c   1.000
_cell.angle_alpha   90.00
_cell.angle_beta   90.00
_cell.angle_gamma   90.00
#
_symmetry.space_group_name_H-M   'P 1'
#
loop_
_entity.id
_entity.type
_entity.pdbx_description
1 polymer ?
#
loop_
_entity_poly.entity_id
_entity_poly.type
_entity_poly.pdbx_seq_one_letter_code
_entity_poly.pdbx_strand_id
1 'polypeptide(L)'
;GAPEHLIQVPAVHSRENTGALMAQADLVLATGGGAMVRAAYSSGTPAYGVGAGNVQCLSDRGADLPHAVAEAVRGRAFDYGILCTAEQSLIVPREQLPAVWDAIAAAGGAVLDDPSNISRLRDALFPGGAMNKALISKSANALAAEARLCVPAGTRVLAFPVDGTDDVLGGEKMFPALSVYTYDTFDEAVAIARRNLARIGEGHSVCIHSQDRAHIEQAACALHVSRVVVNQCCALSGGGSFYNALTPTNTLGCGTWGGNSLSENLGYF
;
A
#
# COMPACT_ATOMS: atom_id res chain seq x y z
N GLY A 1 23.58 -25.53 15.91
CA GLY A 1 23.56 -24.08 15.82
C GLY A 1 23.67 -23.63 14.36
N ALA A 2 23.29 -22.39 14.05
CA ALA A 2 23.51 -21.82 12.73
C ALA A 2 25.00 -21.64 12.45
N PRO A 3 25.47 -21.79 11.20
CA PRO A 3 26.85 -21.49 10.84
C PRO A 3 27.22 -20.04 11.17
N GLU A 4 28.51 -19.84 11.50
CA GLU A 4 29.05 -18.50 11.65
C GLU A 4 28.95 -17.74 10.33
N HIS A 5 28.64 -16.43 10.37
CA HIS A 5 28.44 -15.59 9.20
C HIS A 5 27.26 -15.97 8.28
N LEU A 6 26.30 -16.74 8.76
CA LEU A 6 25.08 -17.06 7.98
C LEU A 6 24.31 -15.81 7.58
N ILE A 7 24.26 -14.78 8.44
CA ILE A 7 23.64 -13.49 8.17
C ILE A 7 24.72 -12.40 8.29
N GLN A 8 24.86 -11.61 7.25
CA GLN A 8 25.84 -10.53 7.19
C GLN A 8 25.18 -9.23 6.77
N VAL A 9 25.58 -8.12 7.39
CA VAL A 9 25.11 -6.78 7.07
C VAL A 9 26.34 -5.91 6.76
N PRO A 10 26.39 -5.23 5.60
CA PRO A 10 27.49 -4.31 5.28
C PRO A 10 27.55 -3.16 6.28
N ALA A 11 28.72 -2.86 6.76
CA ALA A 11 28.95 -1.74 7.70
C ALA A 11 28.72 -0.36 7.01
N VAL A 12 28.96 -0.28 5.71
CA VAL A 12 28.80 0.96 4.93
C VAL A 12 27.76 0.75 3.85
N HIS A 13 26.71 1.56 3.91
CA HIS A 13 25.63 1.56 2.93
C HIS A 13 25.94 2.57 1.82
N SER A 14 26.17 2.09 0.61
CA SER A 14 26.35 2.92 -0.60
C SER A 14 25.76 2.22 -1.82
N ARG A 15 25.50 2.97 -2.89
CA ARG A 15 25.07 2.38 -4.17
C ARG A 15 26.16 1.48 -4.77
N GLU A 16 27.41 1.87 -4.61
CA GLU A 16 28.57 1.09 -5.09
C GLU A 16 28.66 -0.26 -4.37
N ASN A 17 28.60 -0.26 -3.03
CA ASN A 17 28.63 -1.49 -2.24
C ASN A 17 27.41 -2.38 -2.53
N THR A 18 26.25 -1.81 -2.72
CA THR A 18 25.03 -2.55 -3.11
C THR A 18 25.24 -3.21 -4.48
N GLY A 19 25.77 -2.48 -5.46
CA GLY A 19 26.07 -3.03 -6.78
C GLY A 19 27.13 -4.15 -6.72
N ALA A 20 28.17 -3.98 -5.93
CA ALA A 20 29.23 -4.99 -5.74
C ALA A 20 28.67 -6.26 -5.08
N LEU A 21 27.79 -6.14 -4.09
CA LEU A 21 27.10 -7.28 -3.47
C LEU A 21 26.22 -8.01 -4.46
N MET A 22 25.41 -7.30 -5.24
CA MET A 22 24.54 -7.88 -6.26
C MET A 22 25.36 -8.67 -7.29
N ALA A 23 26.50 -8.14 -7.73
CA ALA A 23 27.35 -8.79 -8.73
C ALA A 23 28.10 -10.02 -8.20
N GLN A 24 28.26 -10.17 -6.90
CA GLN A 24 28.98 -11.30 -6.27
C GLN A 24 28.05 -12.34 -5.64
N ALA A 25 26.76 -12.07 -5.55
CA ALA A 25 25.78 -13.00 -5.00
C ALA A 25 25.42 -14.08 -6.02
N ASP A 26 25.01 -15.26 -5.55
CA ASP A 26 24.42 -16.31 -6.38
C ASP A 26 23.00 -15.98 -6.81
N LEU A 27 22.27 -15.25 -5.96
CA LEU A 27 20.88 -14.82 -6.16
C LEU A 27 20.62 -13.47 -5.46
N VAL A 28 19.90 -12.59 -6.12
CA VAL A 28 19.49 -11.30 -5.56
C VAL A 28 17.98 -11.31 -5.29
N LEU A 29 17.60 -11.00 -4.04
CA LEU A 29 16.22 -10.67 -3.67
C LEU A 29 16.15 -9.16 -3.42
N ALA A 30 15.52 -8.41 -4.33
CA ALA A 30 15.46 -6.96 -4.27
C ALA A 30 14.03 -6.49 -4.00
N THR A 31 13.81 -5.86 -2.83
CA THR A 31 12.55 -5.21 -2.47
C THR A 31 12.75 -3.72 -2.38
N GLY A 32 12.00 -2.92 -3.15
CA GLY A 32 12.12 -1.48 -3.12
C GLY A 32 11.53 -0.80 -4.36
N GLY A 33 11.79 0.50 -4.50
CA GLY A 33 11.32 1.26 -5.65
C GLY A 33 11.94 0.78 -6.98
N GLY A 34 11.33 1.16 -8.11
CA GLY A 34 11.71 0.70 -9.44
C GLY A 34 13.19 0.87 -9.82
N ALA A 35 13.91 1.83 -9.19
CA ALA A 35 15.34 1.98 -9.41
C ALA A 35 16.16 0.82 -8.80
N MET A 36 15.78 0.35 -7.61
CA MET A 36 16.40 -0.81 -6.96
C MET A 36 16.15 -2.08 -7.76
N VAL A 37 14.91 -2.30 -8.18
CA VAL A 37 14.51 -3.47 -8.99
C VAL A 37 15.28 -3.50 -10.32
N ARG A 38 15.38 -2.36 -11.00
CA ARG A 38 16.20 -2.26 -12.23
C ARG A 38 17.67 -2.55 -11.98
N ALA A 39 18.23 -2.05 -10.88
CA ALA A 39 19.63 -2.33 -10.52
C ALA A 39 19.85 -3.83 -10.31
N ALA A 40 18.94 -4.52 -9.62
CA ALA A 40 19.02 -5.96 -9.41
C ALA A 40 19.00 -6.73 -10.73
N TYR A 41 18.05 -6.44 -11.61
CA TYR A 41 17.98 -7.12 -12.93
C TYR A 41 19.13 -6.76 -13.87
N SER A 42 19.81 -5.64 -13.65
CA SER A 42 20.97 -5.20 -14.43
C SER A 42 22.29 -5.64 -13.84
N SER A 43 22.31 -6.34 -12.70
CA SER A 43 23.55 -6.77 -12.01
C SER A 43 24.29 -7.90 -12.74
N GLY A 44 23.60 -8.62 -13.62
CA GLY A 44 24.12 -9.84 -14.24
C GLY A 44 23.93 -11.11 -13.40
N THR A 45 23.39 -10.98 -12.19
CA THR A 45 23.06 -12.08 -11.26
C THR A 45 21.58 -12.41 -11.37
N PRO A 46 21.17 -13.70 -11.27
CA PRO A 46 19.75 -14.06 -11.17
C PRO A 46 19.06 -13.26 -10.05
N ALA A 47 17.90 -12.66 -10.37
CA ALA A 47 17.25 -11.74 -9.42
C ALA A 47 15.74 -11.92 -9.40
N TYR A 48 15.16 -11.76 -8.21
CA TYR A 48 13.74 -11.56 -7.96
C TYR A 48 13.52 -10.15 -7.44
N GLY A 49 12.76 -9.36 -8.18
CA GLY A 49 12.45 -7.98 -7.83
C GLY A 49 11.02 -7.82 -7.34
N VAL A 50 10.83 -6.97 -6.34
CA VAL A 50 9.52 -6.54 -5.84
C VAL A 50 9.46 -5.03 -5.86
N GLY A 51 8.52 -4.50 -6.65
CA GLY A 51 8.32 -3.07 -6.84
C GLY A 51 7.44 -2.42 -5.78
N ALA A 52 7.08 -1.16 -6.04
CA ALA A 52 6.21 -0.36 -5.19
C ALA A 52 4.80 -0.96 -5.10
N GLY A 53 4.15 -0.79 -3.94
CA GLY A 53 2.75 -1.13 -3.73
C GLY A 53 1.87 0.13 -3.74
N ASN A 54 0.62 -0.03 -4.18
CA ASN A 54 -0.40 1.01 -4.03
C ASN A 54 -1.77 0.35 -3.82
N VAL A 55 -1.92 -0.32 -2.68
CA VAL A 55 -3.10 -1.14 -2.39
C VAL A 55 -4.37 -0.31 -2.43
N GLN A 56 -5.24 -0.64 -3.36
CA GLN A 56 -6.59 -0.12 -3.46
C GLN A 56 -7.54 -1.02 -2.67
N CYS A 57 -8.24 -0.47 -1.70
CA CYS A 57 -9.23 -1.16 -0.89
C CYS A 57 -10.62 -0.78 -1.39
N LEU A 58 -11.30 -1.71 -2.07
CA LEU A 58 -12.66 -1.51 -2.55
C LEU A 58 -13.65 -1.97 -1.48
N SER A 59 -14.55 -1.10 -1.05
CA SER A 59 -15.68 -1.44 -0.18
C SER A 59 -16.96 -1.43 -1.01
N ASP A 60 -17.57 -2.59 -1.17
CA ASP A 60 -18.80 -2.74 -1.92
C ASP A 60 -20.04 -2.32 -1.08
N ARG A 61 -21.16 -2.00 -1.75
CA ARG A 61 -22.42 -1.58 -1.08
C ARG A 61 -22.95 -2.59 -0.06
N GLY A 62 -22.81 -3.87 -0.36
CA GLY A 62 -23.24 -4.97 0.52
C GLY A 62 -22.22 -5.42 1.54
N ALA A 63 -21.08 -4.75 1.67
CA ALA A 63 -20.06 -5.08 2.65
C ALA A 63 -20.48 -4.70 4.07
N ASP A 64 -19.92 -5.40 5.06
CA ASP A 64 -19.92 -4.91 6.45
C ASP A 64 -19.03 -3.66 6.52
N LEU A 65 -19.63 -2.48 6.37
CA LEU A 65 -18.91 -1.21 6.28
C LEU A 65 -18.04 -0.92 7.52
N PRO A 66 -18.52 -1.08 8.77
CA PRO A 66 -17.69 -0.91 9.94
C PRO A 66 -16.45 -1.83 9.94
N HIS A 67 -16.62 -3.07 9.57
CA HIS A 67 -15.51 -4.03 9.45
C HIS A 67 -14.53 -3.62 8.34
N ALA A 68 -15.02 -3.31 7.15
CA ALA A 68 -14.18 -2.90 6.01
C ALA A 68 -13.32 -1.68 6.34
N VAL A 69 -13.92 -0.67 6.97
CA VAL A 69 -13.22 0.55 7.39
C VAL A 69 -12.21 0.27 8.50
N ALA A 70 -12.59 -0.54 9.49
CA ALA A 70 -11.69 -0.91 10.60
C ALA A 70 -10.45 -1.66 10.08
N GLU A 71 -10.62 -2.59 9.12
CA GLU A 71 -9.52 -3.33 8.50
C GLU A 71 -8.62 -2.39 7.65
N ALA A 72 -9.21 -1.46 6.88
CA ALA A 72 -8.43 -0.46 6.13
C ALA A 72 -7.61 0.46 7.05
N VAL A 73 -8.21 0.95 8.13
CA VAL A 73 -7.51 1.76 9.15
C VAL A 73 -6.45 0.95 9.87
N ARG A 74 -6.74 -0.32 10.22
CA ARG A 74 -5.80 -1.23 10.84
C ARG A 74 -4.57 -1.45 9.98
N GLY A 75 -4.77 -1.72 8.69
CA GLY A 75 -3.70 -1.94 7.73
C GLY A 75 -2.89 -0.68 7.47
N ARG A 76 -3.54 0.47 7.29
CA ARG A 76 -2.84 1.73 7.05
C ARG A 76 -2.05 2.21 8.28
N ALA A 77 -2.51 1.88 9.49
CA ALA A 77 -1.85 2.24 10.74
C ALA A 77 -0.70 1.29 11.11
N PHE A 78 -0.71 0.05 10.59
CA PHE A 78 0.28 -0.95 10.97
C PHE A 78 1.69 -0.48 10.56
N ASP A 79 2.61 -0.57 11.52
CA ASP A 79 4.01 -0.12 11.38
C ASP A 79 4.13 1.28 10.75
N TYR A 80 3.25 2.18 11.20
CA TYR A 80 3.15 3.55 10.70
C TYR A 80 3.01 3.67 9.18
N GLY A 81 2.40 2.66 8.55
CA GLY A 81 2.10 2.66 7.12
C GLY A 81 3.27 2.43 6.19
N ILE A 82 4.37 1.86 6.66
CA ILE A 82 5.57 1.61 5.83
C ILE A 82 5.41 0.40 4.90
N LEU A 83 4.51 -0.55 5.23
CA LEU A 83 4.36 -1.75 4.43
C LEU A 83 3.82 -1.46 3.03
N CYS A 84 4.41 -2.07 2.02
CA CYS A 84 3.94 -1.99 0.63
C CYS A 84 2.56 -2.64 0.42
N THR A 85 2.15 -3.55 1.32
CA THR A 85 0.82 -4.17 1.37
C THR A 85 -0.20 -3.36 2.14
N ALA A 86 0.17 -2.23 2.77
CA ALA A 86 -0.77 -1.40 3.53
C ALA A 86 -1.73 -0.67 2.60
N GLU A 87 -3.00 -0.62 2.97
CA GLU A 87 -4.07 0.05 2.25
C GLU A 87 -3.72 1.53 1.99
N GLN A 88 -3.62 1.92 0.74
CA GLN A 88 -3.27 3.29 0.34
C GLN A 88 -4.51 4.14 0.12
N SER A 89 -5.55 3.52 -0.42
CA SER A 89 -6.81 4.16 -0.76
C SER A 89 -7.98 3.28 -0.34
N LEU A 90 -9.04 3.92 0.16
CA LEU A 90 -10.34 3.31 0.44
C LEU A 90 -11.35 3.86 -0.57
N ILE A 91 -11.97 3.00 -1.37
CA ILE A 91 -12.90 3.35 -2.43
C ILE A 91 -14.28 2.89 -2.00
N VAL A 92 -15.22 3.81 -1.77
CA VAL A 92 -16.50 3.56 -1.10
C VAL A 92 -17.68 4.09 -1.91
N PRO A 93 -18.91 3.53 -1.76
CA PRO A 93 -20.11 4.13 -2.33
C PRO A 93 -20.29 5.57 -1.84
N ARG A 94 -20.61 6.50 -2.74
CA ARG A 94 -20.76 7.93 -2.44
C ARG A 94 -21.76 8.20 -1.32
N GLU A 95 -22.89 7.50 -1.35
CA GLU A 95 -23.95 7.65 -0.36
C GLU A 95 -23.54 7.16 1.05
N GLN A 96 -22.53 6.32 1.15
CA GLN A 96 -22.03 5.80 2.42
C GLN A 96 -20.94 6.67 3.05
N LEU A 97 -20.45 7.70 2.34
CA LEU A 97 -19.31 8.51 2.81
C LEU A 97 -19.47 9.08 4.24
N PRO A 98 -20.65 9.59 4.66
CA PRO A 98 -20.81 10.04 6.05
C PRO A 98 -20.57 8.91 7.06
N ALA A 99 -21.13 7.73 6.81
CA ALA A 99 -20.92 6.57 7.68
C ALA A 99 -19.47 6.05 7.66
N VAL A 100 -18.76 6.22 6.54
CA VAL A 100 -17.31 5.93 6.43
C VAL A 100 -16.51 6.85 7.35
N TRP A 101 -16.82 8.15 7.38
CA TRP A 101 -16.14 9.10 8.27
C TRP A 101 -16.34 8.74 9.74
N ASP A 102 -17.57 8.39 10.13
CA ASP A 102 -17.88 7.95 11.49
C ASP A 102 -17.12 6.66 11.84
N ALA A 103 -17.07 5.70 10.92
CA ALA A 103 -16.36 4.44 11.13
C ALA A 103 -14.83 4.65 11.21
N ILE A 104 -14.25 5.55 10.41
CA ILE A 104 -12.84 5.93 10.50
C ILE A 104 -12.52 6.54 11.88
N ALA A 105 -13.36 7.46 12.35
CA ALA A 105 -13.20 8.06 13.67
C ALA A 105 -13.30 7.01 14.78
N ALA A 106 -14.28 6.09 14.70
CA ALA A 106 -14.44 4.98 15.64
C ALA A 106 -13.22 4.04 15.65
N ALA A 107 -12.55 3.85 14.50
CA ALA A 107 -11.34 3.06 14.38
C ALA A 107 -10.05 3.82 14.82
N GLY A 108 -10.18 5.05 15.32
CA GLY A 108 -9.08 5.89 15.79
C GLY A 108 -8.38 6.70 14.70
N GLY A 109 -9.01 6.88 13.55
CA GLY A 109 -8.55 7.81 12.51
C GLY A 109 -9.02 9.24 12.77
N ALA A 110 -8.32 10.22 12.18
CA ALA A 110 -8.76 11.61 12.11
C ALA A 110 -9.14 11.95 10.67
N VAL A 111 -10.35 12.48 10.47
CA VAL A 111 -10.86 12.89 9.17
C VAL A 111 -10.48 14.34 8.89
N LEU A 112 -9.90 14.58 7.74
CA LEU A 112 -9.50 15.89 7.25
C LEU A 112 -10.30 16.19 5.98
N ASP A 113 -11.45 16.83 6.10
CA ASP A 113 -12.38 17.14 5.00
C ASP A 113 -12.32 18.59 4.52
N ASP A 114 -11.60 19.47 5.24
CA ASP A 114 -11.34 20.85 4.83
C ASP A 114 -10.27 20.89 3.75
N PRO A 115 -10.54 21.47 2.56
CA PRO A 115 -9.57 21.55 1.46
C PRO A 115 -8.26 22.24 1.83
N SER A 116 -8.29 23.22 2.75
CA SER A 116 -7.07 23.91 3.22
C SER A 116 -6.19 22.99 4.06
N ASN A 117 -6.79 22.12 4.87
CA ASN A 117 -6.09 21.10 5.65
C ASN A 117 -5.47 20.04 4.74
N ILE A 118 -6.20 19.60 3.71
CA ILE A 118 -5.72 18.64 2.71
C ILE A 118 -4.53 19.24 1.94
N SER A 119 -4.62 20.52 1.54
CA SER A 119 -3.51 21.20 0.86
C SER A 119 -2.25 21.25 1.73
N ARG A 120 -2.38 21.64 3.00
CA ARG A 120 -1.26 21.66 3.95
C ARG A 120 -0.67 20.28 4.17
N LEU A 121 -1.51 19.26 4.27
CA LEU A 121 -1.06 17.87 4.38
C LEU A 121 -0.29 17.43 3.14
N ARG A 122 -0.82 17.73 1.94
CA ARG A 122 -0.14 17.43 0.66
C ARG A 122 1.24 18.06 0.58
N ASP A 123 1.36 19.35 0.91
CA ASP A 123 2.62 20.08 0.88
C ASP A 123 3.64 19.53 1.89
N ALA A 124 3.19 19.10 3.07
CA ALA A 124 4.03 18.47 4.08
C ALA A 124 4.51 17.07 3.68
N LEU A 125 3.60 16.23 3.15
CA LEU A 125 3.92 14.85 2.79
C LEU A 125 4.68 14.74 1.46
N PHE A 126 4.42 15.65 0.52
CA PHE A 126 4.97 15.63 -0.84
C PHE A 126 5.45 17.01 -1.28
N PRO A 127 6.45 17.62 -0.60
CA PRO A 127 6.99 18.91 -0.99
C PRO A 127 7.53 18.84 -2.42
N GLY A 128 7.03 19.73 -3.30
CA GLY A 128 7.39 19.72 -4.73
C GLY A 128 6.98 18.45 -5.47
N GLY A 129 6.00 17.69 -4.96
CA GLY A 129 5.49 16.46 -5.56
C GLY A 129 6.30 15.20 -5.22
N ALA A 130 7.39 15.30 -4.49
CA ALA A 130 8.21 14.17 -4.05
C ALA A 130 7.92 13.80 -2.59
N MET A 131 7.95 12.50 -2.27
CA MET A 131 7.72 12.00 -0.92
C MET A 131 8.72 12.58 0.08
N ASN A 132 8.23 13.15 1.18
CA ASN A 132 9.05 13.64 2.28
C ASN A 132 9.64 12.48 3.07
N LYS A 133 10.89 12.15 2.80
CA LYS A 133 11.58 11.00 3.42
C LYS A 133 11.73 11.11 4.93
N ALA A 134 11.73 12.33 5.49
CA ALA A 134 11.84 12.53 6.94
C ALA A 134 10.58 12.09 7.70
N LEU A 135 9.45 11.98 7.00
CA LEU A 135 8.16 11.57 7.57
C LEU A 135 7.85 10.08 7.40
N ILE A 136 8.67 9.35 6.65
CA ILE A 136 8.47 7.91 6.46
C ILE A 136 8.41 7.20 7.81
N SER A 137 7.38 6.38 8.01
CA SER A 137 7.15 5.62 9.26
C SER A 137 7.05 6.49 10.52
N LYS A 138 6.59 7.75 10.40
CA LYS A 138 6.24 8.60 11.53
C LYS A 138 4.75 8.43 11.87
N SER A 139 4.41 8.71 13.13
CA SER A 139 3.02 8.64 13.59
C SER A 139 2.12 9.66 12.89
N ALA A 140 0.80 9.41 12.83
CA ALA A 140 -0.18 10.34 12.28
C ALA A 140 -0.14 11.71 12.98
N ASN A 141 0.10 11.75 14.29
CA ASN A 141 0.27 13.00 15.02
C ASN A 141 1.53 13.77 14.57
N ALA A 142 2.63 13.09 14.22
CA ALA A 142 3.82 13.74 13.70
C ALA A 142 3.58 14.32 12.28
N LEU A 143 2.83 13.60 11.42
CA LEU A 143 2.41 14.11 10.12
C LEU A 143 1.52 15.35 10.25
N ALA A 144 0.55 15.29 11.16
CA ALA A 144 -0.34 16.42 11.45
C ALA A 144 0.45 17.65 11.95
N ALA A 145 1.41 17.45 12.86
CA ALA A 145 2.26 18.53 13.36
C ALA A 145 3.08 19.19 12.25
N GLU A 146 3.68 18.38 11.34
CA GLU A 146 4.42 18.91 10.18
C GLU A 146 3.52 19.72 9.25
N ALA A 147 2.28 19.25 9.03
CA ALA A 147 1.28 19.96 8.24
C ALA A 147 0.60 21.12 9.01
N ARG A 148 0.99 21.38 10.26
CA ARG A 148 0.37 22.37 11.15
C ARG A 148 -1.13 22.14 11.35
N LEU A 149 -1.51 20.86 11.47
CA LEU A 149 -2.88 20.43 11.73
C LEU A 149 -3.02 19.98 13.17
N CYS A 150 -4.23 20.19 13.73
CA CYS A 150 -4.57 19.74 15.08
C CYS A 150 -5.45 18.48 14.97
N VAL A 151 -4.98 17.37 15.53
CA VAL A 151 -5.72 16.10 15.57
C VAL A 151 -5.65 15.52 16.99
N PRO A 152 -6.61 14.67 17.41
CA PRO A 152 -6.56 14.04 18.71
C PRO A 152 -5.25 13.29 18.99
N ALA A 153 -4.82 13.29 20.24
CA ALA A 153 -3.68 12.47 20.66
C ALA A 153 -4.00 10.99 20.44
N GLY A 154 -3.01 10.23 19.98
CA GLY A 154 -3.20 8.81 19.66
C GLY A 154 -3.92 8.54 18.34
N THR A 155 -4.11 9.55 17.47
CA THR A 155 -4.62 9.34 16.11
C THR A 155 -3.75 8.31 15.39
N ARG A 156 -4.41 7.29 14.81
CA ARG A 156 -3.75 6.17 14.14
C ARG A 156 -3.50 6.44 12.66
N VAL A 157 -4.44 7.12 12.00
CA VAL A 157 -4.43 7.38 10.55
C VAL A 157 -5.02 8.76 10.28
N LEU A 158 -4.47 9.51 9.34
CA LEU A 158 -5.09 10.70 8.76
C LEU A 158 -5.85 10.26 7.50
N ALA A 159 -7.17 10.46 7.46
CA ALA A 159 -8.01 10.12 6.31
C ALA A 159 -8.56 11.39 5.66
N PHE A 160 -8.60 11.42 4.34
CA PHE A 160 -9.03 12.61 3.60
C PHE A 160 -9.61 12.21 2.24
N PRO A 161 -10.58 12.98 1.71
CA PRO A 161 -11.09 12.76 0.37
C PRO A 161 -10.03 13.12 -0.68
N VAL A 162 -10.04 12.39 -1.78
CA VAL A 162 -9.23 12.69 -2.97
C VAL A 162 -10.13 12.71 -4.18
N ASP A 163 -10.05 13.80 -4.93
CA ASP A 163 -10.76 13.97 -6.20
C ASP A 163 -9.81 13.70 -7.37
N GLY A 164 -10.22 12.77 -8.23
CA GLY A 164 -9.40 12.35 -9.38
C GLY A 164 -8.24 11.43 -9.00
N THR A 165 -7.55 10.93 -10.00
CA THR A 165 -6.48 9.93 -9.85
C THR A 165 -5.08 10.53 -10.08
N ASP A 166 -4.99 11.83 -10.39
CA ASP A 166 -3.71 12.52 -10.66
C ASP A 166 -3.11 13.17 -9.40
N ASP A 167 -3.86 13.24 -8.30
CA ASP A 167 -3.37 13.78 -7.04
C ASP A 167 -2.24 12.88 -6.50
N VAL A 168 -1.15 13.51 -6.08
CA VAL A 168 0.00 12.80 -5.47
C VAL A 168 -0.40 12.00 -4.23
N LEU A 169 -1.43 12.45 -3.51
CA LEU A 169 -2.00 11.75 -2.35
C LEU A 169 -2.68 10.42 -2.73
N GLY A 170 -3.04 10.19 -3.99
CA GLY A 170 -3.55 8.91 -4.50
C GLY A 170 -2.47 7.87 -4.80
N GLY A 171 -1.19 8.23 -4.72
CA GLY A 171 -0.06 7.33 -4.92
C GLY A 171 0.35 6.57 -3.65
N GLU A 172 1.47 5.82 -3.76
CA GLU A 172 2.06 5.14 -2.60
C GLU A 172 2.48 6.17 -1.54
N LYS A 173 2.08 5.89 -0.31
CA LYS A 173 2.42 6.66 0.88
C LYS A 173 3.07 5.73 1.90
N MET A 174 4.24 6.07 2.38
CA MET A 174 4.93 5.32 3.44
C MET A 174 4.66 5.98 4.80
N PHE A 175 3.40 6.39 5.02
CA PHE A 175 2.90 7.09 6.22
C PHE A 175 1.51 6.60 6.57
N PRO A 176 1.01 6.77 7.81
CA PRO A 176 -0.36 6.47 8.20
C PRO A 176 -1.36 7.53 7.68
N ALA A 177 -1.48 7.61 6.35
CA ALA A 177 -2.35 8.53 5.62
C ALA A 177 -3.17 7.76 4.59
N LEU A 178 -4.50 7.84 4.65
CA LEU A 178 -5.46 7.07 3.87
C LEU A 178 -6.28 7.99 2.96
N SER A 179 -6.18 7.78 1.66
CA SER A 179 -7.01 8.47 0.67
C SER A 179 -8.38 7.82 0.57
N VAL A 180 -9.44 8.62 0.51
CA VAL A 180 -10.80 8.11 0.36
C VAL A 180 -11.39 8.62 -0.95
N TYR A 181 -11.80 7.68 -1.80
CA TYR A 181 -12.49 7.92 -3.07
C TYR A 181 -13.94 7.49 -2.96
N THR A 182 -14.83 8.15 -3.70
CA THR A 182 -16.22 7.76 -3.80
C THR A 182 -16.58 7.31 -5.20
N TYR A 183 -17.55 6.40 -5.31
CA TYR A 183 -18.06 5.91 -6.58
C TYR A 183 -19.60 5.83 -6.57
N ASP A 184 -20.19 5.87 -7.75
CA ASP A 184 -21.65 5.73 -7.95
C ASP A 184 -22.00 4.32 -8.48
N THR A 185 -21.12 3.69 -9.26
CA THR A 185 -21.27 2.30 -9.75
C THR A 185 -20.02 1.48 -9.43
N PHE A 186 -20.16 0.15 -9.27
CA PHE A 186 -19.00 -0.70 -8.99
C PHE A 186 -17.97 -0.70 -10.13
N ASP A 187 -18.42 -0.53 -11.38
CA ASP A 187 -17.52 -0.30 -12.53
C ASP A 187 -16.64 0.94 -12.34
N GLU A 188 -17.18 2.00 -11.77
CA GLU A 188 -16.42 3.20 -11.44
C GLU A 188 -15.41 2.94 -10.33
N ALA A 189 -15.75 2.17 -9.29
CA ALA A 189 -14.81 1.76 -8.26
C ALA A 189 -13.62 1.01 -8.84
N VAL A 190 -13.87 0.03 -9.72
CA VAL A 190 -12.84 -0.73 -10.44
C VAL A 190 -12.01 0.20 -11.34
N ALA A 191 -12.65 1.15 -12.02
CA ALA A 191 -11.95 2.11 -12.87
C ALA A 191 -11.03 3.05 -12.08
N ILE A 192 -11.45 3.52 -10.89
CA ILE A 192 -10.61 4.30 -9.98
C ILE A 192 -9.39 3.48 -9.55
N ALA A 193 -9.61 2.26 -9.05
CA ALA A 193 -8.55 1.36 -8.62
C ALA A 193 -7.54 1.09 -9.75
N ARG A 194 -8.02 0.80 -10.95
CA ARG A 194 -7.18 0.53 -12.13
C ARG A 194 -6.32 1.73 -12.52
N ARG A 195 -6.89 2.95 -12.53
CA ARG A 195 -6.12 4.17 -12.83
C ARG A 195 -5.05 4.45 -11.79
N ASN A 196 -5.37 4.30 -10.50
CA ASN A 196 -4.40 4.47 -9.43
C ASN A 196 -3.26 3.44 -9.52
N LEU A 197 -3.57 2.17 -9.81
CA LEU A 197 -2.57 1.11 -10.00
C LEU A 197 -1.68 1.35 -11.22
N ALA A 198 -2.26 1.75 -12.36
CA ALA A 198 -1.49 2.03 -13.58
C ALA A 198 -0.47 3.17 -13.39
N ARG A 199 -0.75 4.09 -12.47
CA ARG A 199 0.19 5.15 -12.11
C ARG A 199 1.35 4.64 -11.26
N ILE A 200 1.08 3.80 -10.26
CA ILE A 200 2.07 3.14 -9.40
C ILE A 200 1.41 1.95 -8.70
N GLY A 201 2.15 0.86 -8.54
CA GLY A 201 1.72 -0.32 -7.77
C GLY A 201 1.10 -1.44 -8.61
N GLU A 202 1.11 -1.33 -9.94
CA GLU A 202 0.67 -2.42 -10.83
C GLU A 202 1.41 -3.72 -10.50
N GLY A 203 0.68 -4.82 -10.53
CA GLY A 203 1.21 -6.14 -10.22
C GLY A 203 1.23 -6.50 -8.73
N HIS A 204 1.10 -5.55 -7.80
CA HIS A 204 1.28 -5.82 -6.37
C HIS A 204 0.03 -6.48 -5.74
N SER A 205 -0.82 -5.73 -5.10
CA SER A 205 -1.95 -6.28 -4.33
C SER A 205 -3.13 -5.30 -4.32
N VAL A 206 -4.34 -5.85 -4.15
CA VAL A 206 -5.56 -5.11 -3.81
C VAL A 206 -6.31 -5.84 -2.71
N CYS A 207 -7.22 -5.13 -2.02
CA CYS A 207 -8.23 -5.78 -1.19
C CYS A 207 -9.63 -5.35 -1.61
N ILE A 208 -10.59 -6.24 -1.38
CA ILE A 208 -12.00 -6.00 -1.61
C ILE A 208 -12.82 -6.51 -0.43
N HIS A 209 -13.67 -5.65 0.09
CA HIS A 209 -14.69 -6.01 1.06
C HIS A 209 -16.03 -6.09 0.34
N SER A 210 -16.54 -7.29 0.14
CA SER A 210 -17.79 -7.55 -0.56
C SER A 210 -18.38 -8.90 -0.15
N GLN A 211 -19.70 -9.01 -0.22
CA GLN A 211 -20.44 -10.25 -0.14
C GLN A 211 -20.90 -10.72 -1.54
N ASP A 212 -20.71 -9.91 -2.57
CA ASP A 212 -21.05 -10.22 -3.94
C ASP A 212 -19.89 -10.88 -4.67
N ARG A 213 -20.02 -12.19 -4.95
CA ARG A 213 -19.01 -12.96 -5.65
C ARG A 213 -18.72 -12.42 -7.07
N ALA A 214 -19.73 -11.91 -7.77
CA ALA A 214 -19.55 -11.36 -9.11
C ALA A 214 -18.67 -10.09 -9.07
N HIS A 215 -18.87 -9.22 -8.08
CA HIS A 215 -18.02 -8.05 -7.89
C HIS A 215 -16.58 -8.42 -7.50
N ILE A 216 -16.41 -9.46 -6.65
CA ILE A 216 -15.07 -9.96 -6.29
C ILE A 216 -14.35 -10.48 -7.55
N GLU A 217 -15.02 -11.31 -8.36
CA GLU A 217 -14.46 -11.84 -9.61
C GLU A 217 -14.19 -10.73 -10.62
N GLN A 218 -15.09 -9.76 -10.76
CA GLN A 218 -14.90 -8.60 -11.63
C GLN A 218 -13.65 -7.81 -11.24
N ALA A 219 -13.48 -7.48 -9.97
CA ALA A 219 -12.31 -6.75 -9.49
C ALA A 219 -11.02 -7.57 -9.72
N ALA A 220 -11.04 -8.87 -9.40
CA ALA A 220 -9.89 -9.75 -9.59
C ALA A 220 -9.46 -9.88 -11.05
N CYS A 221 -10.41 -9.91 -11.99
CA CYS A 221 -10.13 -10.01 -13.43
C CYS A 221 -9.71 -8.66 -14.06
N ALA A 222 -10.25 -7.55 -13.54
CA ALA A 222 -10.04 -6.23 -14.16
C ALA A 222 -8.78 -5.50 -13.66
N LEU A 223 -8.27 -5.86 -12.48
CA LEU A 223 -7.12 -5.22 -11.85
C LEU A 223 -5.84 -6.03 -12.09
N HIS A 224 -4.82 -5.37 -12.61
CA HIS A 224 -3.52 -6.00 -12.88
C HIS A 224 -2.72 -6.14 -11.59
N VAL A 225 -3.03 -7.14 -10.79
CA VAL A 225 -2.37 -7.45 -9.52
C VAL A 225 -2.14 -8.95 -9.35
N SER A 226 -1.12 -9.30 -8.60
CA SER A 226 -0.78 -10.70 -8.31
C SER A 226 -1.56 -11.26 -7.11
N ARG A 227 -2.18 -10.40 -6.31
CA ARG A 227 -2.91 -10.80 -5.09
C ARG A 227 -4.18 -10.00 -4.92
N VAL A 228 -5.27 -10.70 -4.65
CA VAL A 228 -6.56 -10.13 -4.23
C VAL A 228 -6.89 -10.66 -2.85
N VAL A 229 -6.96 -9.79 -1.86
CA VAL A 229 -7.32 -10.12 -0.47
C VAL A 229 -8.80 -9.79 -0.28
N VAL A 230 -9.59 -10.76 0.17
CA VAL A 230 -11.05 -10.61 0.30
C VAL A 230 -11.45 -10.54 1.77
N ASN A 231 -12.17 -9.50 2.16
CA ASN A 231 -12.72 -9.28 3.51
C ASN A 231 -11.69 -9.34 4.65
N GLN A 232 -10.44 -8.97 4.36
CA GLN A 232 -9.32 -8.96 5.30
C GLN A 232 -8.44 -7.72 5.08
N CYS A 233 -7.69 -7.35 6.11
CA CYS A 233 -6.64 -6.35 6.02
C CYS A 233 -5.50 -6.82 5.10
N CYS A 234 -5.23 -6.11 4.02
CA CYS A 234 -4.19 -6.48 3.07
C CYS A 234 -2.78 -6.40 3.67
N ALA A 235 -2.52 -5.39 4.50
CA ALA A 235 -1.23 -5.23 5.18
C ALA A 235 -0.79 -6.48 5.93
N LEU A 236 -1.73 -7.15 6.61
CA LEU A 236 -1.45 -8.30 7.47
C LEU A 236 -1.74 -9.66 6.81
N SER A 237 -2.43 -9.67 5.67
CA SER A 237 -2.86 -10.91 4.99
C SER A 237 -2.24 -11.11 3.61
N GLY A 238 -1.72 -10.07 2.97
CA GLY A 238 -1.11 -10.14 1.65
C GLY A 238 0.15 -11.02 1.59
N GLY A 239 0.87 -11.12 2.69
CA GLY A 239 2.00 -12.04 2.86
C GLY A 239 1.62 -13.44 3.33
N GLY A 240 0.35 -13.81 3.23
CA GLY A 240 -0.19 -15.08 3.74
C GLY A 240 -0.68 -14.96 5.19
N SER A 241 -1.76 -15.68 5.50
CA SER A 241 -2.33 -15.73 6.84
C SER A 241 -3.01 -17.08 7.07
N PHE A 242 -3.38 -17.39 8.34
CA PHE A 242 -4.16 -18.59 8.66
C PHE A 242 -5.59 -18.57 8.10
N TYR A 243 -6.04 -17.44 7.55
CA TYR A 243 -7.40 -17.24 7.07
C TYR A 243 -7.50 -17.11 5.54
N ASN A 244 -6.39 -17.32 4.83
CA ASN A 244 -6.38 -17.32 3.36
C ASN A 244 -5.42 -18.39 2.82
N ALA A 245 -5.46 -18.60 1.50
CA ALA A 245 -4.65 -19.62 0.80
C ALA A 245 -3.33 -19.05 0.23
N LEU A 246 -2.94 -17.83 0.58
CA LEU A 246 -1.69 -17.25 0.10
C LEU A 246 -0.49 -17.90 0.80
N THR A 247 0.54 -18.22 0.07
CA THR A 247 1.79 -18.74 0.63
C THR A 247 2.43 -17.71 1.56
N PRO A 248 2.76 -18.06 2.82
CA PRO A 248 3.41 -17.13 3.74
C PRO A 248 4.76 -16.67 3.22
N THR A 249 4.98 -15.37 3.15
CA THR A 249 6.24 -14.76 2.70
C THR A 249 6.36 -13.30 3.13
N ASN A 250 7.60 -12.82 3.15
CA ASN A 250 7.92 -11.39 3.22
C ASN A 250 8.39 -10.83 1.86
N THR A 251 8.42 -11.65 0.81
CA THR A 251 8.83 -11.25 -0.55
C THR A 251 7.69 -11.52 -1.52
N LEU A 252 7.13 -10.45 -2.07
CA LEU A 252 5.90 -10.44 -2.86
C LEU A 252 6.24 -10.08 -4.31
N GLY A 253 6.04 -11.03 -5.24
CA GLY A 253 6.17 -10.75 -6.67
C GLY A 253 5.09 -9.79 -7.18
N CYS A 254 5.39 -9.04 -8.22
CA CYS A 254 4.45 -8.14 -8.90
C CYS A 254 4.22 -8.51 -10.38
N GLY A 255 4.78 -9.62 -10.84
CA GLY A 255 4.65 -10.11 -12.20
C GLY A 255 5.17 -9.12 -13.26
N THR A 256 4.87 -9.39 -14.50
CA THR A 256 5.25 -8.55 -15.64
C THR A 256 4.62 -7.17 -15.58
N TRP A 257 3.42 -7.03 -15.04
CA TRP A 257 2.75 -5.73 -14.82
C TRP A 257 3.56 -4.79 -13.92
N GLY A 258 4.20 -5.33 -12.87
CA GLY A 258 5.09 -4.57 -11.99
C GLY A 258 6.55 -4.53 -12.46
N GLY A 259 6.83 -5.01 -13.67
CA GLY A 259 8.20 -5.10 -14.21
C GLY A 259 9.06 -6.14 -13.49
N ASN A 260 8.46 -7.23 -13.02
CA ASN A 260 9.11 -8.29 -12.24
C ASN A 260 9.01 -9.64 -12.94
N SER A 261 9.87 -10.57 -12.53
CA SER A 261 9.89 -11.95 -13.03
C SER A 261 9.08 -12.93 -12.17
N LEU A 262 8.61 -12.50 -11.00
CA LEU A 262 7.86 -13.30 -10.03
C LEU A 262 6.47 -12.70 -9.82
N SER A 263 5.40 -13.49 -9.98
CA SER A 263 3.99 -13.06 -9.86
C SER A 263 3.28 -13.61 -8.63
N GLU A 264 3.98 -14.30 -7.74
CA GLU A 264 3.40 -14.92 -6.56
C GLU A 264 4.22 -14.60 -5.29
N ASN A 265 3.72 -15.03 -4.15
CA ASN A 265 4.48 -14.98 -2.91
C ASN A 265 5.66 -15.93 -2.99
N LEU A 266 6.87 -15.44 -2.75
CA LEU A 266 8.08 -16.25 -2.84
C LEU A 266 8.14 -17.21 -1.66
N GLY A 267 8.04 -18.51 -1.95
CA GLY A 267 8.25 -19.60 -1.01
C GLY A 267 9.67 -20.16 -1.07
N TYR A 268 9.88 -21.27 -0.39
CA TYR A 268 11.16 -22.01 -0.37
C TYR A 268 11.13 -23.30 -1.22
N PHE A 269 10.13 -23.42 -2.09
CA PHE A 269 9.97 -24.51 -3.06
C PHE A 269 10.53 -24.13 -4.42
#